data_476badc76341b12216fad53117321242
#
_entry.id   476badc76341b12216fad53117321242
#
_cell.length_a   1.000
_cell.length_b   1.000
_cell.length_c   1.000
_cell.angle_alpha   90.00
_cell.angle_beta   90.00
_cell.angle_gamma   90.00
#
_symmetry.space_group_name_H-M   'P 1'
#
loop_
_entity.id
_entity.type
_entity.pdbx_description
1 polymer ?
#
loop_
_entity_poly.entity_id
_entity_poly.type
_entity_poly.pdbx_seq_one_letter_code
_entity_poly.pdbx_strand_id
1 'polypeptide(L)'
;MIALFAMIAFVTNLCSPMANIIKAQGDIPEVLAQIGNYGNFVAYLVMGIPAGMLIAKYGYKKTALIGLTVGIIGILVQWFSGMLDAKESLGLVFGVYLVGAFIAGFCMCILNCVVNPMLNLLGGGGNSGNQLIQLGGVFNSSAAVAVYIIMGALIGEISKDTAISDATPALMIALAIFVIAFIVILFTKIEEPEQAPVEISLIKGALKYRHFTLGIIAIFLYMGIEVGVPTYVNMYLVNTPELGISAATAGLIVAVYWFMMLIGRFVGASIGNKVSSRAMITTVSIATLVLVAFGMFSSPETTVQVPGIDWGTLTLIWAEVPVGIFAFLLVGLCTSVMWGGIFNMAVEGLGKYTAVASGIFMTMVFGCAVMLAIQAQVAEMTDYMTSYWVVMFCAAYLLFYALIGSKPAKK
;
A
#
# COMPACT_ATOMS: atom_id res chain seq x y z
N MET A 1 8.55 16.37 -2.15
CA MET A 1 7.59 15.53 -1.41
C MET A 1 6.81 14.62 -2.34
N ILE A 2 6.17 15.11 -3.41
CA ILE A 2 5.43 14.25 -4.37
C ILE A 2 6.33 13.16 -4.97
N ALA A 3 7.56 13.50 -5.41
CA ALA A 3 8.52 12.53 -5.92
C ALA A 3 8.89 11.44 -4.89
N LEU A 4 9.05 11.81 -3.61
CA LEU A 4 9.25 10.84 -2.54
C LEU A 4 8.07 9.88 -2.41
N PHE A 5 6.85 10.39 -2.55
CA PHE A 5 5.65 9.55 -2.46
C PHE A 5 5.57 8.54 -3.63
N ALA A 6 5.97 8.95 -4.84
CA ALA A 6 6.11 8.04 -5.98
C ALA A 6 7.18 6.96 -5.74
N MET A 7 8.31 7.34 -5.14
CA MET A 7 9.41 6.40 -4.82
C MET A 7 8.99 5.35 -3.80
N ILE A 8 8.21 5.73 -2.78
CA ILE A 8 7.67 4.78 -1.80
C ILE A 8 6.91 3.68 -2.53
N ALA A 9 6.00 4.05 -3.44
CA ALA A 9 5.22 3.09 -4.20
C ALA A 9 6.08 2.21 -5.11
N PHE A 10 7.10 2.79 -5.75
CA PHE A 10 8.01 2.03 -6.62
C PHE A 10 8.64 0.87 -5.85
N VAL A 11 9.25 1.15 -4.69
CA VAL A 11 9.95 0.13 -3.91
C VAL A 11 9.00 -0.83 -3.20
N THR A 12 7.88 -0.34 -2.67
CA THR A 12 6.88 -1.20 -2.03
C THR A 12 6.34 -2.24 -3.02
N ASN A 13 6.09 -1.83 -4.26
CA ASN A 13 5.53 -2.72 -5.27
C ASN A 13 6.56 -3.66 -5.93
N LEU A 14 7.86 -3.43 -5.76
CA LEU A 14 8.89 -4.40 -6.17
C LEU A 14 8.79 -5.73 -5.42
N CYS A 15 8.29 -5.73 -4.19
CA CYS A 15 8.21 -6.95 -3.37
C CYS A 15 7.27 -8.01 -3.95
N SER A 16 6.21 -7.60 -4.65
CA SER A 16 5.24 -8.54 -5.23
C SER A 16 5.81 -9.38 -6.39
N PRO A 17 6.42 -8.80 -7.43
CA PRO A 17 7.13 -9.58 -8.45
C PRO A 17 8.26 -10.45 -7.89
N MET A 18 8.98 -9.96 -6.89
CA MET A 18 10.04 -10.73 -6.22
C MET A 18 9.49 -11.98 -5.50
N ALA A 19 8.31 -11.89 -4.89
CA ALA A 19 7.65 -13.04 -4.28
C ALA A 19 7.33 -14.13 -5.33
N ASN A 20 6.93 -13.73 -6.54
CA ASN A 20 6.68 -14.65 -7.64
C ASN A 20 7.97 -15.36 -8.12
N ILE A 21 9.09 -14.65 -8.19
CA ILE A 21 10.40 -15.24 -8.52
C ILE A 21 10.79 -16.29 -7.47
N ILE A 22 10.68 -15.94 -6.19
CA ILE A 22 11.01 -16.85 -5.08
C ILE A 22 10.13 -18.09 -5.12
N LYS A 23 8.83 -17.95 -5.37
CA LYS A 23 7.89 -19.07 -5.48
C LYS A 23 8.25 -19.99 -6.65
N ALA A 24 8.70 -19.44 -7.77
CA ALA A 24 9.07 -20.22 -8.95
C ALA A 24 10.33 -21.08 -8.76
N GLN A 25 11.25 -20.68 -7.88
CA GLN A 25 12.52 -21.39 -7.65
C GLN A 25 12.39 -22.68 -6.83
N GLY A 26 11.29 -22.91 -6.12
CA GLY A 26 11.13 -24.11 -5.30
C GLY A 26 9.69 -24.32 -4.84
N ASP A 27 9.42 -25.45 -4.22
CA ASP A 27 8.14 -25.77 -3.56
C ASP A 27 7.97 -24.94 -2.26
N ILE A 28 8.02 -23.63 -2.40
CA ILE A 28 7.82 -22.71 -1.28
C ILE A 28 6.32 -22.45 -1.15
N PRO A 29 5.71 -22.72 0.03
CA PRO A 29 4.33 -22.39 0.28
C PRO A 29 4.03 -20.91 -0.02
N GLU A 30 2.87 -20.62 -0.60
CA GLU A 30 2.49 -19.27 -1.01
C GLU A 30 2.58 -18.24 0.14
N VAL A 31 2.19 -18.66 1.34
CA VAL A 31 2.32 -17.84 2.55
C VAL A 31 3.77 -17.43 2.81
N LEU A 32 4.73 -18.36 2.65
CA LEU A 32 6.16 -18.05 2.83
C LEU A 32 6.72 -17.16 1.72
N ALA A 33 6.31 -17.37 0.47
CA ALA A 33 6.71 -16.51 -0.64
C ALA A 33 6.24 -15.06 -0.45
N GLN A 34 5.06 -14.88 0.12
CA GLN A 34 4.47 -13.56 0.41
C GLN A 34 5.03 -12.92 1.70
N ILE A 35 5.84 -13.61 2.51
CA ILE A 35 6.41 -13.04 3.74
C ILE A 35 7.22 -11.77 3.45
N GLY A 36 7.92 -11.69 2.31
CA GLY A 36 8.62 -10.47 1.89
C GLY A 36 7.67 -9.28 1.76
N ASN A 37 6.49 -9.52 1.23
CA ASN A 37 5.44 -8.52 1.09
C ASN A 37 4.84 -8.13 2.45
N TYR A 38 4.51 -9.12 3.28
CA TYR A 38 4.00 -8.88 4.64
C TYR A 38 5.07 -8.27 5.56
N GLY A 39 6.34 -8.61 5.36
CA GLY A 39 7.49 -8.07 6.10
C GLY A 39 7.58 -6.56 6.02
N ASN A 40 7.26 -5.97 4.87
CA ASN A 40 7.16 -4.51 4.73
C ASN A 40 6.13 -3.91 5.70
N PHE A 41 4.96 -4.51 5.82
CA PHE A 41 3.90 -4.00 6.70
C PHE A 41 4.21 -4.26 8.19
N VAL A 42 4.92 -5.36 8.51
CA VAL A 42 5.44 -5.60 9.87
C VAL A 42 6.48 -4.55 10.26
N ALA A 43 7.28 -4.08 9.31
CA ALA A 43 8.24 -3.00 9.54
C ALA A 43 7.55 -1.70 10.01
N TYR A 44 6.35 -1.41 9.55
CA TYR A 44 5.58 -0.25 10.02
C TYR A 44 5.19 -0.35 11.50
N LEU A 45 4.90 -1.56 12.00
CA LEU A 45 4.62 -1.78 13.43
C LEU A 45 5.80 -1.36 14.31
N VAL A 46 7.02 -1.70 13.88
CA VAL A 46 8.23 -1.43 14.64
C VAL A 46 8.70 0.02 14.46
N MET A 47 8.67 0.54 13.23
CA MET A 47 9.29 1.82 12.89
C MET A 47 8.33 3.02 12.97
N GLY A 48 7.02 2.83 13.01
CA GLY A 48 6.06 3.94 12.95
C GLY A 48 6.26 4.98 14.06
N ILE A 49 6.22 4.57 15.32
CA ILE A 49 6.46 5.48 16.47
C ILE A 49 7.90 6.04 16.43
N PRO A 50 8.97 5.23 16.27
CA PRO A 50 10.32 5.76 16.11
C PRO A 50 10.46 6.78 14.97
N ALA A 51 9.80 6.59 13.83
CA ALA A 51 9.84 7.54 12.72
C ALA A 51 9.23 8.89 13.10
N GLY A 52 8.08 8.90 13.79
CA GLY A 52 7.49 10.12 14.33
C GLY A 52 8.40 10.83 15.35
N MET A 53 9.11 10.06 16.18
CA MET A 53 10.10 10.62 17.12
C MET A 53 11.34 11.18 16.39
N LEU A 54 11.79 10.55 15.31
CA LEU A 54 12.87 11.07 14.48
C LEU A 54 12.50 12.44 13.88
N ILE A 55 11.27 12.60 13.37
CA ILE A 55 10.78 13.88 12.86
C ILE A 55 10.78 14.94 13.97
N ALA A 56 10.23 14.62 15.12
CA ALA A 56 10.16 15.56 16.25
C ALA A 56 11.56 15.97 16.75
N LYS A 57 12.57 15.09 16.65
CA LYS A 57 13.93 15.36 17.10
C LYS A 57 14.81 16.06 16.05
N TYR A 58 14.71 15.64 14.79
CA TYR A 58 15.64 16.04 13.73
C TYR A 58 14.96 16.87 12.62
N GLY A 59 13.64 16.98 12.62
CA GLY A 59 12.86 17.61 11.57
C GLY A 59 12.59 16.69 10.38
N TYR A 60 11.79 17.16 9.44
CA TYR A 60 11.35 16.38 8.28
C TYR A 60 12.48 16.08 7.29
N LYS A 61 13.33 17.08 6.99
CA LYS A 61 14.44 16.93 6.01
C LYS A 61 15.45 15.87 6.46
N LYS A 62 15.95 15.98 7.70
CA LYS A 62 16.95 15.03 8.22
C LYS A 62 16.34 13.63 8.34
N THR A 63 15.09 13.53 8.76
CA THR A 63 14.39 12.24 8.86
C THR A 63 14.20 11.61 7.47
N ALA A 64 13.88 12.40 6.43
CA ALA A 64 13.84 11.91 5.06
C ALA A 64 15.18 11.36 4.59
N LEU A 65 16.29 12.07 4.87
CA LEU A 65 17.65 11.60 4.53
C LEU A 65 18.00 10.30 5.26
N ILE A 66 17.65 10.17 6.54
CA ILE A 66 17.82 8.92 7.30
C ILE A 66 17.00 7.80 6.63
N GLY A 67 15.74 8.06 6.32
CA GLY A 67 14.88 7.07 5.64
C GLY A 67 15.46 6.59 4.32
N LEU A 68 15.94 7.52 3.48
CA LEU A 68 16.57 7.19 2.20
C LEU A 68 17.85 6.37 2.37
N THR A 69 18.67 6.70 3.37
CA THR A 69 19.87 5.90 3.70
C THR A 69 19.52 4.47 4.09
N VAL A 70 18.51 4.31 4.94
CA VAL A 70 17.99 2.99 5.32
C VAL A 70 17.46 2.23 4.10
N GLY A 71 16.76 2.90 3.18
CA GLY A 71 16.27 2.31 1.93
C GLY A 71 17.39 1.84 1.01
N ILE A 72 18.44 2.64 0.84
CA ILE A 72 19.63 2.27 0.08
C ILE A 72 20.25 0.98 0.65
N ILE A 73 20.41 0.91 1.98
CA ILE A 73 20.95 -0.28 2.65
C ILE A 73 20.03 -1.49 2.40
N GLY A 74 18.70 -1.33 2.53
CA GLY A 74 17.74 -2.40 2.29
C GLY A 74 17.83 -2.97 0.88
N ILE A 75 17.90 -2.10 -0.14
CA ILE A 75 18.04 -2.53 -1.55
C ILE A 75 19.39 -3.22 -1.79
N LEU A 76 20.49 -2.71 -1.22
CA LEU A 76 21.80 -3.36 -1.33
C LEU A 76 21.81 -4.75 -0.71
N VAL A 77 21.15 -4.96 0.42
CA VAL A 77 20.99 -6.28 1.03
C VAL A 77 20.16 -7.22 0.16
N GLN A 78 19.07 -6.73 -0.44
CA GLN A 78 18.29 -7.52 -1.41
C GLN A 78 19.11 -7.88 -2.65
N TRP A 79 19.88 -6.95 -3.20
CA TRP A 79 20.78 -7.23 -4.31
C TRP A 79 21.84 -8.25 -3.94
N PHE A 80 22.46 -8.13 -2.75
CA PHE A 80 23.46 -9.07 -2.25
C PHE A 80 22.87 -10.49 -2.14
N SER A 81 21.60 -10.65 -1.77
CA SER A 81 20.95 -11.96 -1.73
C SER A 81 20.94 -12.67 -3.09
N GLY A 82 20.80 -11.90 -4.19
CA GLY A 82 20.86 -12.42 -5.55
C GLY A 82 22.27 -12.85 -6.01
N MET A 83 23.31 -12.48 -5.26
CA MET A 83 24.69 -12.92 -5.53
C MET A 83 25.06 -14.25 -4.85
N LEU A 84 24.22 -14.70 -3.91
CA LEU A 84 24.42 -15.98 -3.22
C LEU A 84 23.95 -17.14 -4.10
N ASP A 85 24.63 -18.28 -3.98
CA ASP A 85 24.26 -19.48 -4.76
C ASP A 85 22.99 -20.14 -4.20
N ALA A 86 21.89 -19.99 -4.95
CA ALA A 86 20.61 -20.59 -4.59
C ALA A 86 20.64 -22.13 -4.62
N LYS A 87 21.58 -22.75 -5.37
CA LYS A 87 21.73 -24.21 -5.43
C LYS A 87 22.34 -24.78 -4.15
N GLU A 88 23.18 -23.99 -3.47
CA GLU A 88 23.76 -24.40 -2.19
C GLU A 88 22.80 -24.20 -1.03
N SER A 89 22.06 -23.08 -0.99
CA SER A 89 21.11 -22.80 0.08
C SER A 89 20.05 -21.75 -0.32
N LEU A 90 18.95 -22.20 -0.88
CA LEU A 90 17.79 -21.36 -1.19
C LEU A 90 17.26 -20.64 0.07
N GLY A 91 17.29 -21.33 1.23
CA GLY A 91 16.85 -20.76 2.50
C GLY A 91 17.70 -19.57 2.95
N LEU A 92 19.03 -19.60 2.71
CA LEU A 92 19.92 -18.48 3.04
C LEU A 92 19.65 -17.29 2.12
N VAL A 93 19.54 -17.53 0.81
CA VAL A 93 19.22 -16.51 -0.20
C VAL A 93 17.93 -15.80 0.16
N PHE A 94 16.89 -16.58 0.44
CA PHE A 94 15.58 -16.07 0.84
C PHE A 94 15.64 -15.31 2.17
N GLY A 95 16.34 -15.84 3.17
CA GLY A 95 16.51 -15.18 4.47
C GLY A 95 17.18 -13.81 4.35
N VAL A 96 18.26 -13.70 3.56
CA VAL A 96 18.96 -12.42 3.32
C VAL A 96 18.06 -11.45 2.56
N TYR A 97 17.32 -11.95 1.54
CA TYR A 97 16.32 -11.13 0.84
C TYR A 97 15.26 -10.54 1.78
N LEU A 98 14.71 -11.37 2.69
CA LEU A 98 13.72 -10.93 3.69
C LEU A 98 14.26 -9.86 4.63
N VAL A 99 15.52 -9.99 5.07
CA VAL A 99 16.17 -8.96 5.90
C VAL A 99 16.25 -7.65 5.11
N GLY A 100 16.65 -7.69 3.85
CA GLY A 100 16.68 -6.51 2.97
C GLY A 100 15.30 -5.89 2.77
N ALA A 101 14.26 -6.71 2.55
CA ALA A 101 12.88 -6.27 2.41
C ALA A 101 12.35 -5.60 3.69
N PHE A 102 12.68 -6.16 4.85
CA PHE A 102 12.31 -5.60 6.15
C PHE A 102 12.97 -4.23 6.40
N ILE A 103 14.27 -4.11 6.07
CA ILE A 103 15.00 -2.83 6.14
C ILE A 103 14.38 -1.80 5.17
N ALA A 104 14.04 -2.21 3.95
CA ALA A 104 13.33 -1.37 3.00
C ALA A 104 11.97 -0.92 3.53
N GLY A 105 11.25 -1.79 4.24
CA GLY A 105 10.01 -1.46 4.94
C GLY A 105 10.18 -0.35 5.98
N PHE A 106 11.28 -0.31 6.71
CA PHE A 106 11.61 0.80 7.62
C PHE A 106 11.73 2.13 6.87
N CYS A 107 12.42 2.13 5.73
CA CYS A 107 12.52 3.31 4.87
C CYS A 107 11.13 3.79 4.44
N MET A 108 10.27 2.87 3.96
CA MET A 108 8.91 3.19 3.51
C MET A 108 8.10 3.84 4.63
N CYS A 109 8.18 3.29 5.85
CA CYS A 109 7.51 3.84 7.01
C CYS A 109 8.01 5.25 7.35
N ILE A 110 9.33 5.45 7.43
CA ILE A 110 9.95 6.75 7.72
C ILE A 110 9.54 7.79 6.67
N LEU A 111 9.62 7.46 5.39
CA LEU A 111 9.26 8.38 4.31
C LEU A 111 7.77 8.72 4.31
N ASN A 112 6.88 7.76 4.59
CA ASN A 112 5.45 8.03 4.72
C ASN A 112 5.14 8.95 5.91
N CYS A 113 5.86 8.80 7.04
CA CYS A 113 5.75 9.71 8.17
C CYS A 113 6.17 11.15 7.81
N VAL A 114 7.10 11.32 6.88
CA VAL A 114 7.57 12.64 6.40
C VAL A 114 6.61 13.20 5.35
N VAL A 115 6.29 12.42 4.33
CA VAL A 115 5.62 12.91 3.12
C VAL A 115 4.17 13.33 3.38
N ASN A 116 3.41 12.53 4.11
CA ASN A 116 1.98 12.80 4.33
C ASN A 116 1.75 14.10 5.11
N PRO A 117 2.36 14.34 6.30
CA PRO A 117 2.16 15.61 7.00
C PRO A 117 2.75 16.80 6.23
N MET A 118 3.87 16.63 5.52
CA MET A 118 4.46 17.71 4.72
C MET A 118 3.57 18.10 3.54
N LEU A 119 2.95 17.15 2.84
CA LEU A 119 1.98 17.46 1.79
C LEU A 119 0.75 18.15 2.37
N ASN A 120 0.26 17.71 3.53
CA ASN A 120 -0.85 18.37 4.22
C ASN A 120 -0.52 19.83 4.58
N LEU A 121 0.65 20.06 5.18
CA LEU A 121 1.12 21.38 5.59
C LEU A 121 1.35 22.32 4.39
N LEU A 122 2.03 21.83 3.34
CA LEU A 122 2.28 22.59 2.11
C LEU A 122 0.98 22.96 1.39
N GLY A 123 -0.05 22.13 1.51
CA GLY A 123 -1.40 22.44 1.02
C GLY A 123 -2.19 23.40 1.90
N GLY A 124 -1.66 23.85 3.05
CA GLY A 124 -2.35 24.72 4.00
C GLY A 124 -3.33 24.00 4.93
N GLY A 125 -3.29 22.67 5.00
CA GLY A 125 -4.21 21.85 5.78
C GLY A 125 -5.62 21.77 5.20
N GLY A 126 -6.55 21.16 5.94
CA GLY A 126 -7.95 21.03 5.54
C GLY A 126 -8.14 20.43 4.14
N ASN A 127 -9.06 20.99 3.36
CA ASN A 127 -9.39 20.50 2.03
C ASN A 127 -8.22 20.64 1.04
N SER A 128 -7.49 21.74 1.07
CA SER A 128 -6.33 21.98 0.20
C SER A 128 -5.16 21.05 0.54
N GLY A 129 -4.94 20.78 1.83
CA GLY A 129 -3.97 19.78 2.28
C GLY A 129 -4.34 18.39 1.79
N ASN A 130 -5.61 17.99 1.90
CA ASN A 130 -6.11 16.74 1.35
C ASN A 130 -5.91 16.65 -0.18
N GLN A 131 -6.21 17.74 -0.91
CA GLN A 131 -5.98 17.80 -2.36
C GLN A 131 -4.52 17.48 -2.73
N LEU A 132 -3.57 18.08 -2.00
CA LEU A 132 -2.15 17.86 -2.27
C LEU A 132 -1.70 16.43 -1.93
N ILE A 133 -2.25 15.82 -0.88
CA ILE A 133 -2.03 14.40 -0.56
C ILE A 133 -2.58 13.52 -1.69
N GLN A 134 -3.78 13.80 -2.21
CA GLN A 134 -4.38 13.06 -3.32
C GLN A 134 -3.54 13.19 -4.60
N LEU A 135 -3.04 14.39 -4.90
CA LEU A 135 -2.13 14.60 -6.03
C LEU A 135 -0.85 13.78 -5.87
N GLY A 136 -0.25 13.78 -4.68
CA GLY A 136 0.88 12.90 -4.37
C GLY A 136 0.52 11.43 -4.59
N GLY A 137 -0.69 11.04 -4.22
CA GLY A 137 -1.24 9.71 -4.44
C GLY A 137 -1.36 9.32 -5.92
N VAL A 138 -1.65 10.26 -6.82
CA VAL A 138 -1.63 10.01 -8.28
C VAL A 138 -0.25 9.55 -8.72
N PHE A 139 0.80 10.28 -8.33
CA PHE A 139 2.18 9.91 -8.66
C PHE A 139 2.62 8.60 -8.00
N ASN A 140 2.17 8.35 -6.77
CA ASN A 140 2.38 7.09 -6.07
C ASN A 140 1.77 5.91 -6.84
N SER A 141 0.50 6.00 -7.28
CA SER A 141 -0.14 4.95 -8.07
C SER A 141 0.48 4.79 -9.46
N SER A 142 0.87 5.89 -10.10
CA SER A 142 1.57 5.82 -11.41
C SER A 142 2.90 5.07 -11.29
N ALA A 143 3.64 5.31 -10.22
CA ALA A 143 4.88 4.59 -9.94
C ALA A 143 4.63 3.10 -9.65
N ALA A 144 3.57 2.77 -8.92
CA ALA A 144 3.16 1.39 -8.69
C ALA A 144 2.89 0.64 -9.99
N VAL A 145 2.10 1.24 -10.90
CA VAL A 145 1.83 0.66 -12.24
C VAL A 145 3.13 0.51 -13.04
N ALA A 146 4.00 1.51 -13.01
CA ALA A 146 5.27 1.49 -13.73
C ALA A 146 6.17 0.32 -13.29
N VAL A 147 6.17 -0.04 -12.00
CA VAL A 147 6.94 -1.20 -11.49
C VAL A 147 6.56 -2.49 -12.20
N TYR A 148 5.27 -2.79 -12.31
CA TYR A 148 4.81 -4.03 -12.95
C TYR A 148 5.19 -4.07 -14.43
N ILE A 149 5.11 -2.94 -15.13
CA ILE A 149 5.54 -2.83 -16.53
C ILE A 149 7.06 -3.04 -16.65
N ILE A 150 7.84 -2.37 -15.80
CA ILE A 150 9.30 -2.47 -15.79
C ILE A 150 9.75 -3.89 -15.46
N MET A 151 9.16 -4.50 -14.43
CA MET A 151 9.48 -5.87 -14.04
C MET A 151 9.15 -6.87 -15.16
N GLY A 152 7.97 -6.75 -15.77
CA GLY A 152 7.59 -7.58 -16.91
C GLY A 152 8.54 -7.43 -18.11
N ALA A 153 8.97 -6.21 -18.41
CA ALA A 153 9.89 -5.94 -19.50
C ALA A 153 11.34 -6.43 -19.22
N LEU A 154 11.78 -6.40 -17.96
CA LEU A 154 13.15 -6.78 -17.58
C LEU A 154 13.32 -8.28 -17.33
N ILE A 155 12.32 -8.92 -16.73
CA ILE A 155 12.42 -10.32 -16.29
C ILE A 155 11.71 -11.25 -17.30
N GLY A 156 10.70 -10.76 -18.01
CA GLY A 156 9.89 -11.58 -18.92
C GLY A 156 9.02 -12.59 -18.16
N GLU A 157 8.90 -13.80 -18.70
CA GLU A 157 8.17 -14.89 -18.03
C GLU A 157 8.97 -15.47 -16.87
N ILE A 158 8.34 -15.49 -15.71
CA ILE A 158 8.94 -16.12 -14.51
C ILE A 158 8.82 -17.62 -14.63
N SER A 159 9.96 -18.32 -14.64
CA SER A 159 10.10 -19.77 -14.68
C SER A 159 10.86 -20.31 -13.48
N LYS A 160 11.00 -21.63 -13.39
CA LYS A 160 11.81 -22.28 -12.34
C LYS A 160 13.29 -21.92 -12.39
N ASP A 161 13.76 -21.45 -13.55
CA ASP A 161 15.15 -21.03 -13.76
C ASP A 161 15.36 -19.54 -13.45
N THR A 162 14.28 -18.77 -13.22
CA THR A 162 14.36 -17.34 -12.90
C THR A 162 14.91 -17.16 -11.50
N ALA A 163 16.05 -16.49 -11.37
CA ALA A 163 16.73 -16.23 -10.10
C ALA A 163 16.46 -14.81 -9.58
N ILE A 164 16.72 -14.58 -8.29
CA ILE A 164 16.69 -13.22 -7.71
C ILE A 164 17.69 -12.28 -8.43
N SER A 165 18.80 -12.84 -8.93
CA SER A 165 19.79 -12.11 -9.73
C SER A 165 19.19 -11.48 -11.01
N ASP A 166 18.16 -12.08 -11.59
CA ASP A 166 17.50 -11.55 -12.80
C ASP A 166 16.72 -10.26 -12.52
N ALA A 167 16.36 -10.03 -11.26
CA ALA A 167 15.78 -8.77 -10.80
C ALA A 167 16.83 -7.68 -10.52
N THR A 168 18.14 -7.96 -10.65
CA THR A 168 19.22 -6.99 -10.41
C THR A 168 19.01 -5.66 -11.17
N PRO A 169 18.62 -5.63 -12.45
CA PRO A 169 18.39 -4.36 -13.14
C PRO A 169 17.30 -3.51 -12.46
N ALA A 170 16.21 -4.13 -12.01
CA ALA A 170 15.13 -3.43 -11.31
C ALA A 170 15.57 -2.91 -9.93
N LEU A 171 16.36 -3.70 -9.19
CA LEU A 171 16.94 -3.27 -7.92
C LEU A 171 17.94 -2.12 -8.11
N MET A 172 18.72 -2.12 -9.19
CA MET A 172 19.64 -1.03 -9.52
C MET A 172 18.89 0.24 -9.92
N ILE A 173 17.79 0.14 -10.63
CA ILE A 173 16.90 1.29 -10.90
C ILE A 173 16.36 1.86 -9.57
N ALA A 174 15.87 1.02 -8.68
CA ALA A 174 15.41 1.45 -7.36
C ALA A 174 16.53 2.13 -6.56
N LEU A 175 17.74 1.56 -6.54
CA LEU A 175 18.90 2.13 -5.89
C LEU A 175 19.24 3.52 -6.46
N ALA A 176 19.29 3.64 -7.79
CA ALA A 176 19.57 4.92 -8.45
C ALA A 176 18.52 5.99 -8.09
N ILE A 177 17.24 5.62 -8.06
CA ILE A 177 16.15 6.51 -7.65
C ILE A 177 16.37 7.00 -6.21
N PHE A 178 16.73 6.12 -5.27
CA PHE A 178 16.99 6.53 -3.88
C PHE A 178 18.22 7.43 -3.74
N VAL A 179 19.31 7.12 -4.44
CA VAL A 179 20.52 7.95 -4.42
C VAL A 179 20.25 9.34 -5.00
N ILE A 180 19.55 9.43 -6.13
CA ILE A 180 19.15 10.70 -6.73
C ILE A 180 18.29 11.51 -5.76
N ALA A 181 17.28 10.87 -5.15
CA ALA A 181 16.42 11.56 -4.18
C ALA A 181 17.20 12.02 -2.94
N PHE A 182 18.13 11.22 -2.44
CA PHE A 182 19.00 11.61 -1.35
C PHE A 182 19.78 12.88 -1.69
N ILE A 183 20.41 12.91 -2.87
CA ILE A 183 21.17 14.08 -3.36
C ILE A 183 20.25 15.29 -3.50
N VAL A 184 19.09 15.13 -4.14
CA VAL A 184 18.13 16.24 -4.33
C VAL A 184 17.69 16.82 -2.99
N ILE A 185 17.29 15.97 -2.02
CA ILE A 185 16.84 16.44 -0.70
C ILE A 185 18.00 17.09 0.08
N LEU A 186 19.21 16.55 -0.03
CA LEU A 186 20.37 17.10 0.64
C LEU A 186 20.59 18.58 0.28
N PHE A 187 20.46 18.91 -1.00
CA PHE A 187 20.69 20.29 -1.51
C PHE A 187 19.41 21.16 -1.53
N THR A 188 18.22 20.58 -1.35
CA THR A 188 16.98 21.36 -1.33
C THR A 188 16.78 22.01 0.04
N LYS A 189 16.47 23.30 0.07
CA LYS A 189 15.97 23.96 1.29
C LYS A 189 14.50 23.57 1.48
N ILE A 190 14.20 22.98 2.63
CA ILE A 190 12.83 22.64 3.04
C ILE A 190 12.51 23.51 4.24
N GLU A 191 11.48 24.35 4.13
CA GLU A 191 10.94 25.07 5.26
C GLU A 191 10.18 24.09 6.15
N GLU A 192 10.62 23.99 7.39
CA GLU A 192 10.06 23.04 8.34
C GLU A 192 9.27 23.77 9.42
N PRO A 193 8.11 23.26 9.82
CA PRO A 193 7.39 23.80 10.97
C PRO A 193 8.22 23.60 12.24
N GLU A 194 8.03 24.48 13.22
CA GLU A 194 8.65 24.33 14.54
C GLU A 194 8.30 22.96 15.14
N GLN A 195 9.33 22.24 15.56
CA GLN A 195 9.17 20.93 16.16
C GLN A 195 8.99 21.07 17.68
N ALA A 196 8.04 20.35 18.24
CA ALA A 196 7.91 20.25 19.68
C ALA A 196 9.02 19.33 20.25
N PRO A 197 9.50 19.60 21.50
CA PRO A 197 10.43 18.69 22.15
C PRO A 197 9.91 17.26 22.19
N VAL A 198 10.83 16.28 22.02
CA VAL A 198 10.45 14.86 22.03
C VAL A 198 10.17 14.43 23.46
N GLU A 199 8.91 14.20 23.76
CA GLU A 199 8.48 13.64 25.06
C GLU A 199 7.49 12.51 24.83
N ILE A 200 7.58 11.46 25.64
CA ILE A 200 6.57 10.36 25.64
C ILE A 200 5.17 10.92 25.95
N SER A 201 5.09 12.03 26.66
CA SER A 201 3.86 12.77 26.92
C SER A 201 3.12 13.18 25.65
N LEU A 202 3.83 13.42 24.51
CA LEU A 202 3.24 13.77 23.24
C LEU A 202 2.42 12.61 22.65
N ILE A 203 2.85 11.36 22.84
CA ILE A 203 2.09 10.17 22.42
C ILE A 203 0.76 10.13 23.17
N LYS A 204 0.82 10.26 24.51
CA LYS A 204 -0.38 10.29 25.35
C LYS A 204 -1.25 11.50 25.01
N GLY A 205 -0.64 12.63 24.66
CA GLY A 205 -1.31 13.85 24.26
C GLY A 205 -2.12 13.66 22.97
N ALA A 206 -1.52 13.07 21.95
CA ALA A 206 -2.20 12.78 20.68
C ALA A 206 -3.38 11.81 20.86
N LEU A 207 -3.20 10.75 21.65
CA LEU A 207 -4.25 9.76 21.91
C LEU A 207 -5.45 10.29 22.71
N LYS A 208 -5.36 11.46 23.33
CA LYS A 208 -6.51 12.12 23.97
C LYS A 208 -7.54 12.65 22.97
N TYR A 209 -7.14 12.87 21.72
CA TYR A 209 -8.04 13.34 20.67
C TYR A 209 -8.84 12.16 20.13
N ARG A 210 -10.14 12.12 20.42
CA ARG A 210 -11.05 11.04 20.01
C ARG A 210 -11.00 10.78 18.50
N HIS A 211 -11.04 11.83 17.69
CA HIS A 211 -11.03 11.70 16.23
C HIS A 211 -9.71 11.10 15.72
N PHE A 212 -8.59 11.36 16.39
CA PHE A 212 -7.31 10.73 16.09
C PHE A 212 -7.31 9.24 16.48
N THR A 213 -7.73 8.91 17.70
CA THR A 213 -7.75 7.52 18.19
C THR A 213 -8.66 6.64 17.33
N LEU A 214 -9.84 7.13 16.94
CA LEU A 214 -10.71 6.42 16.00
C LEU A 214 -10.13 6.42 14.57
N GLY A 215 -9.36 7.44 14.19
CA GLY A 215 -8.68 7.54 12.90
C GLY A 215 -7.56 6.51 12.71
N ILE A 216 -6.80 6.20 13.76
CA ILE A 216 -5.78 5.15 13.70
C ILE A 216 -6.40 3.75 13.57
N ILE A 217 -7.59 3.52 14.13
CA ILE A 217 -8.35 2.28 13.88
C ILE A 217 -8.90 2.30 12.44
N ALA A 218 -9.31 3.45 11.94
CA ALA A 218 -9.82 3.57 10.57
C ALA A 218 -8.73 3.23 9.53
N ILE A 219 -7.49 3.69 9.69
CA ILE A 219 -6.40 3.34 8.77
C ILE A 219 -6.02 1.86 8.88
N PHE A 220 -6.04 1.30 10.10
CA PHE A 220 -5.80 -0.13 10.32
C PHE A 220 -6.78 -1.00 9.51
N LEU A 221 -8.07 -0.69 9.58
CA LEU A 221 -9.13 -1.42 8.86
C LEU A 221 -9.13 -1.10 7.36
N TYR A 222 -8.84 0.15 6.97
CA TYR A 222 -8.71 0.54 5.57
C TYR A 222 -7.67 -0.32 4.83
N MET A 223 -6.53 -0.60 5.46
CA MET A 223 -5.49 -1.43 4.86
C MET A 223 -5.98 -2.83 4.51
N GLY A 224 -6.96 -3.35 5.27
CA GLY A 224 -7.65 -4.60 4.96
C GLY A 224 -8.50 -4.52 3.69
N ILE A 225 -9.08 -3.35 3.39
CA ILE A 225 -9.84 -3.16 2.15
C ILE A 225 -8.89 -2.99 0.97
N GLU A 226 -7.92 -2.07 1.08
CA GLU A 226 -7.02 -1.69 -0.01
C GLU A 226 -6.27 -2.89 -0.60
N VAL A 227 -5.74 -3.74 0.27
CA VAL A 227 -4.93 -4.89 -0.14
C VAL A 227 -5.76 -6.19 -0.18
N GLY A 228 -6.73 -6.33 0.71
CA GLY A 228 -7.57 -7.53 0.79
C GLY A 228 -8.42 -7.74 -0.46
N VAL A 229 -9.07 -6.70 -0.96
CA VAL A 229 -9.94 -6.83 -2.13
C VAL A 229 -9.18 -7.39 -3.35
N PRO A 230 -8.09 -6.78 -3.84
CA PRO A 230 -7.38 -7.29 -5.01
C PRO A 230 -6.71 -8.64 -4.76
N THR A 231 -6.21 -8.90 -3.54
CA THR A 231 -5.57 -10.18 -3.20
C THR A 231 -6.57 -11.33 -3.32
N TYR A 232 -7.75 -11.19 -2.73
CA TYR A 232 -8.75 -12.26 -2.74
C TYR A 232 -9.49 -12.40 -4.07
N VAL A 233 -9.58 -11.34 -4.88
CA VAL A 233 -9.97 -11.46 -6.29
C VAL A 233 -8.97 -12.33 -7.04
N ASN A 234 -7.67 -12.07 -6.89
CA ASN A 234 -6.63 -12.87 -7.54
C ASN A 234 -6.71 -14.34 -7.13
N MET A 235 -6.78 -14.60 -5.82
CA MET A 235 -6.86 -15.95 -5.28
C MET A 235 -8.11 -16.70 -5.77
N TYR A 236 -9.25 -16.03 -5.82
CA TYR A 236 -10.48 -16.60 -6.37
C TYR A 236 -10.33 -17.00 -7.84
N LEU A 237 -9.81 -16.09 -8.67
CA LEU A 237 -9.66 -16.35 -10.11
C LEU A 237 -8.67 -17.49 -10.39
N VAL A 238 -7.58 -17.56 -9.63
CA VAL A 238 -6.52 -18.58 -9.85
C VAL A 238 -6.90 -19.93 -9.25
N ASN A 239 -7.55 -19.94 -8.08
CA ASN A 239 -7.80 -21.17 -7.33
C ASN A 239 -9.21 -21.75 -7.54
N THR A 240 -9.98 -21.21 -8.50
CA THR A 240 -11.28 -21.76 -8.91
C THR A 240 -11.10 -22.47 -10.26
N PRO A 241 -10.88 -23.80 -10.27
CA PRO A 241 -10.51 -24.54 -11.49
C PRO A 241 -11.56 -24.42 -12.60
N GLU A 242 -12.82 -24.24 -12.24
CA GLU A 242 -13.97 -24.11 -13.16
C GLU A 242 -13.85 -22.88 -14.07
N LEU A 243 -13.13 -21.84 -13.61
CA LEU A 243 -12.91 -20.62 -14.38
C LEU A 243 -11.82 -20.76 -15.44
N GLY A 244 -10.89 -21.70 -15.26
CA GLY A 244 -9.79 -21.94 -16.20
C GLY A 244 -8.87 -20.73 -16.45
N ILE A 245 -8.81 -19.76 -15.51
CA ILE A 245 -8.08 -18.52 -15.67
C ILE A 245 -6.63 -18.70 -15.21
N SER A 246 -5.69 -18.41 -16.11
CA SER A 246 -4.26 -18.45 -15.78
C SER A 246 -3.88 -17.37 -14.75
N ALA A 247 -2.84 -17.61 -13.97
CA ALA A 247 -2.32 -16.63 -13.00
C ALA A 247 -1.93 -15.30 -13.66
N ALA A 248 -1.40 -15.34 -14.88
CA ALA A 248 -1.05 -14.15 -15.65
C ALA A 248 -2.29 -13.33 -16.03
N THR A 249 -3.36 -13.99 -16.50
CA THR A 249 -4.63 -13.33 -16.82
C THR A 249 -5.30 -12.79 -15.57
N ALA A 250 -5.31 -13.53 -14.48
CA ALA A 250 -5.82 -13.06 -13.19
C ALA A 250 -5.07 -11.80 -12.71
N GLY A 251 -3.75 -11.77 -12.86
CA GLY A 251 -2.93 -10.59 -12.56
C GLY A 251 -3.32 -9.36 -13.39
N LEU A 252 -3.59 -9.53 -14.68
CA LEU A 252 -4.06 -8.44 -15.55
C LEU A 252 -5.45 -7.93 -15.12
N ILE A 253 -6.36 -8.83 -14.75
CA ILE A 253 -7.69 -8.46 -14.25
C ILE A 253 -7.55 -7.65 -12.98
N VAL A 254 -6.73 -8.11 -12.04
CA VAL A 254 -6.46 -7.39 -10.77
C VAL A 254 -5.76 -6.05 -10.99
N ALA A 255 -4.93 -5.92 -12.03
CA ALA A 255 -4.30 -4.64 -12.38
C ALA A 255 -5.35 -3.54 -12.65
N VAL A 256 -6.55 -3.90 -13.10
CA VAL A 256 -7.67 -2.96 -13.27
C VAL A 256 -8.06 -2.30 -11.95
N TYR A 257 -8.00 -3.01 -10.81
CA TYR A 257 -8.23 -2.41 -9.49
C TYR A 257 -7.27 -1.24 -9.21
N TRP A 258 -5.99 -1.46 -9.46
CA TRP A 258 -4.96 -0.42 -9.26
C TRP A 258 -5.11 0.73 -10.24
N PHE A 259 -5.53 0.43 -11.47
CA PHE A 259 -5.85 1.45 -12.46
C PHE A 259 -7.09 2.27 -12.06
N MET A 260 -8.13 1.64 -11.53
CA MET A 260 -9.28 2.35 -10.97
C MET A 260 -8.87 3.22 -9.78
N MET A 261 -7.94 2.75 -8.93
CA MET A 261 -7.37 3.55 -7.85
C MET A 261 -6.63 4.78 -8.39
N LEU A 262 -5.85 4.64 -9.46
CA LEU A 262 -5.18 5.77 -10.12
C LEU A 262 -6.19 6.82 -10.59
N ILE A 263 -7.25 6.39 -11.29
CA ILE A 263 -8.33 7.28 -11.76
C ILE A 263 -8.99 7.97 -10.57
N GLY A 264 -9.34 7.21 -9.53
CA GLY A 264 -9.99 7.78 -8.34
C GLY A 264 -9.11 8.79 -7.60
N ARG A 265 -7.80 8.58 -7.51
CA ARG A 265 -6.84 9.56 -6.94
C ARG A 265 -6.78 10.83 -7.78
N PHE A 266 -6.81 10.70 -9.11
CA PHE A 266 -6.86 11.86 -10.01
C PHE A 266 -8.16 12.66 -9.84
N VAL A 267 -9.31 11.98 -9.76
CA VAL A 267 -10.59 12.61 -9.45
C VAL A 267 -10.55 13.27 -8.07
N GLY A 268 -10.06 12.55 -7.05
CA GLY A 268 -9.91 13.07 -5.68
C GLY A 268 -9.02 14.31 -5.61
N ALA A 269 -7.92 14.34 -6.36
CA ALA A 269 -7.07 15.53 -6.47
C ALA A 269 -7.80 16.71 -7.13
N SER A 270 -8.63 16.44 -8.13
CA SER A 270 -9.37 17.47 -8.87
C SER A 270 -10.48 18.13 -8.05
N ILE A 271 -11.14 17.38 -7.15
CA ILE A 271 -12.25 17.86 -6.34
C ILE A 271 -11.88 18.11 -4.87
N GLY A 272 -10.67 17.75 -4.45
CA GLY A 272 -10.24 17.70 -3.05
C GLY A 272 -10.31 19.03 -2.31
N ASN A 273 -10.22 20.17 -3.01
CA ASN A 273 -10.38 21.50 -2.43
C ASN A 273 -11.84 21.92 -2.27
N LYS A 274 -12.77 21.29 -3.01
CA LYS A 274 -14.21 21.64 -3.04
C LYS A 274 -15.04 20.72 -2.15
N VAL A 275 -14.61 19.48 -1.96
CA VAL A 275 -15.33 18.46 -1.21
C VAL A 275 -14.55 18.10 0.05
N SER A 276 -15.23 18.13 1.21
CA SER A 276 -14.58 17.78 2.48
C SER A 276 -14.16 16.31 2.52
N SER A 277 -13.05 16.02 3.18
CA SER A 277 -12.58 14.63 3.40
C SER A 277 -13.68 13.75 4.01
N ARG A 278 -14.48 14.31 4.93
CA ARG A 278 -15.61 13.59 5.54
C ARG A 278 -16.67 13.20 4.51
N ALA A 279 -17.06 14.11 3.62
CA ALA A 279 -18.04 13.81 2.57
C ALA A 279 -17.49 12.77 1.58
N MET A 280 -16.21 12.91 1.18
CA MET A 280 -15.56 11.92 0.32
C MET A 280 -15.59 10.52 0.95
N ILE A 281 -15.09 10.37 2.18
CA ILE A 281 -15.03 9.07 2.85
C ILE A 281 -16.42 8.49 3.08
N THR A 282 -17.40 9.31 3.43
CA THR A 282 -18.79 8.83 3.56
C THR A 282 -19.30 8.23 2.25
N THR A 283 -19.14 8.97 1.14
CA THR A 283 -19.61 8.51 -0.18
C THR A 283 -18.92 7.23 -0.63
N VAL A 284 -17.58 7.19 -0.55
CA VAL A 284 -16.84 6.02 -1.01
C VAL A 284 -17.01 4.81 -0.09
N SER A 285 -17.25 5.01 1.21
CA SER A 285 -17.55 3.89 2.12
C SER A 285 -18.90 3.25 1.81
N ILE A 286 -19.94 4.06 1.53
CA ILE A 286 -21.25 3.57 1.08
C ILE A 286 -21.09 2.82 -0.25
N ALA A 287 -20.38 3.42 -1.21
CA ALA A 287 -20.14 2.79 -2.51
C ALA A 287 -19.38 1.46 -2.36
N THR A 288 -18.37 1.39 -1.49
CA THR A 288 -17.64 0.16 -1.19
C THR A 288 -18.58 -0.93 -0.64
N LEU A 289 -19.44 -0.58 0.33
CA LEU A 289 -20.42 -1.53 0.89
C LEU A 289 -21.35 -2.08 -0.19
N VAL A 290 -21.85 -1.22 -1.08
CA VAL A 290 -22.75 -1.64 -2.17
C VAL A 290 -22.01 -2.51 -3.19
N LEU A 291 -20.81 -2.11 -3.62
CA LEU A 291 -20.02 -2.84 -4.60
C LEU A 291 -19.60 -4.21 -4.07
N VAL A 292 -19.11 -4.27 -2.83
CA VAL A 292 -18.72 -5.54 -2.20
C VAL A 292 -19.92 -6.46 -2.03
N ALA A 293 -21.06 -5.94 -1.57
CA ALA A 293 -22.29 -6.73 -1.47
C ALA A 293 -22.74 -7.25 -2.85
N PHE A 294 -22.71 -6.42 -3.88
CA PHE A 294 -23.03 -6.86 -5.24
C PHE A 294 -22.07 -7.96 -5.70
N GLY A 295 -20.75 -7.81 -5.48
CA GLY A 295 -19.76 -8.81 -5.83
C GLY A 295 -19.99 -10.16 -5.12
N MET A 296 -20.29 -10.11 -3.82
CA MET A 296 -20.55 -11.33 -3.02
C MET A 296 -21.82 -12.08 -3.43
N PHE A 297 -22.89 -11.37 -3.76
CA PHE A 297 -24.21 -11.96 -4.00
C PHE A 297 -24.58 -12.10 -5.49
N SER A 298 -23.72 -11.64 -6.41
CA SER A 298 -23.94 -11.85 -7.85
C SER A 298 -23.74 -13.32 -8.22
N SER A 299 -24.53 -13.80 -9.18
CA SER A 299 -24.40 -15.17 -9.66
C SER A 299 -23.04 -15.39 -10.34
N PRO A 300 -22.28 -16.42 -9.98
CA PRO A 300 -21.03 -16.76 -10.65
C PRO A 300 -21.23 -17.23 -12.10
N GLU A 301 -22.45 -17.67 -12.45
CA GLU A 301 -22.80 -18.12 -13.82
C GLU A 301 -22.91 -16.95 -14.81
N THR A 302 -23.13 -15.73 -14.31
CA THR A 302 -23.20 -14.54 -15.17
C THR A 302 -21.77 -14.05 -15.41
N THR A 303 -21.24 -14.39 -16.61
CA THR A 303 -19.88 -14.08 -17.00
C THR A 303 -19.81 -13.02 -18.11
N VAL A 304 -18.68 -12.35 -18.19
CA VAL A 304 -18.32 -11.43 -19.28
C VAL A 304 -16.95 -11.84 -19.82
N GLN A 305 -16.78 -11.78 -21.12
CA GLN A 305 -15.51 -12.03 -21.76
C GLN A 305 -14.56 -10.85 -21.57
N VAL A 306 -13.38 -11.11 -21.04
CA VAL A 306 -12.33 -10.13 -20.79
C VAL A 306 -11.10 -10.50 -21.63
N PRO A 307 -10.48 -9.52 -22.32
CA PRO A 307 -9.24 -9.80 -23.02
C PRO A 307 -8.11 -10.07 -22.02
N GLY A 308 -7.40 -11.16 -22.22
CA GLY A 308 -6.16 -11.52 -21.57
C GLY A 308 -5.03 -11.61 -22.61
N ILE A 309 -3.81 -11.74 -22.11
CA ILE A 309 -2.63 -11.94 -22.95
C ILE A 309 -2.01 -13.29 -22.58
N ASP A 310 -1.87 -14.16 -23.56
CA ASP A 310 -0.99 -15.31 -23.45
C ASP A 310 0.44 -14.83 -23.69
N TRP A 311 1.22 -14.77 -22.64
CA TRP A 311 2.61 -14.29 -22.70
C TRP A 311 3.56 -15.25 -23.43
N GLY A 312 3.21 -16.55 -23.52
CA GLY A 312 4.01 -17.54 -24.25
C GLY A 312 3.91 -17.36 -25.77
N THR A 313 2.74 -16.98 -26.26
CA THR A 313 2.47 -16.81 -27.70
C THR A 313 2.28 -15.33 -28.09
N LEU A 314 2.24 -14.41 -27.13
CA LEU A 314 1.91 -12.98 -27.31
C LEU A 314 0.58 -12.78 -28.06
N THR A 315 -0.38 -13.67 -27.85
CA THR A 315 -1.70 -13.61 -28.47
C THR A 315 -2.75 -13.15 -27.47
N LEU A 316 -3.77 -12.44 -27.99
CA LEU A 316 -4.96 -12.10 -27.21
C LEU A 316 -5.80 -13.37 -26.99
N ILE A 317 -6.10 -13.63 -25.74
CA ILE A 317 -7.04 -14.66 -25.30
C ILE A 317 -8.26 -14.00 -24.66
N TRP A 318 -9.38 -14.70 -24.64
CA TRP A 318 -10.59 -14.25 -23.98
C TRP A 318 -10.88 -15.15 -22.79
N ALA A 319 -10.99 -14.54 -21.61
CA ALA A 319 -11.33 -15.23 -20.37
C ALA A 319 -12.76 -14.89 -19.95
N GLU A 320 -13.53 -15.88 -19.53
CA GLU A 320 -14.85 -15.66 -18.95
C GLU A 320 -14.72 -15.36 -17.44
N VAL A 321 -15.14 -14.17 -17.04
CA VAL A 321 -15.00 -13.67 -15.68
C VAL A 321 -16.39 -13.37 -15.12
N PRO A 322 -16.72 -13.84 -13.90
CA PRO A 322 -17.99 -13.50 -13.25
C PRO A 322 -18.17 -11.99 -13.11
N VAL A 323 -19.36 -11.49 -13.43
CA VAL A 323 -19.69 -10.05 -13.38
C VAL A 323 -19.41 -9.44 -12.00
N GLY A 324 -19.61 -10.20 -10.92
CA GLY A 324 -19.31 -9.74 -9.56
C GLY A 324 -17.89 -9.31 -9.33
N ILE A 325 -16.92 -9.87 -10.06
CA ILE A 325 -15.50 -9.49 -9.97
C ILE A 325 -15.29 -8.03 -10.34
N PHE A 326 -16.02 -7.52 -11.35
CA PHE A 326 -15.91 -6.11 -11.75
C PHE A 326 -16.34 -5.15 -10.63
N ALA A 327 -17.30 -5.53 -9.81
CA ALA A 327 -17.69 -4.74 -8.65
C ALA A 327 -16.53 -4.64 -7.65
N PHE A 328 -15.81 -5.73 -7.38
CA PHE A 328 -14.61 -5.68 -6.54
C PHE A 328 -13.50 -4.83 -7.17
N LEU A 329 -13.30 -4.89 -8.48
CA LEU A 329 -12.30 -4.05 -9.16
C LEU A 329 -12.65 -2.55 -9.06
N LEU A 330 -13.94 -2.20 -9.14
CA LEU A 330 -14.41 -0.83 -8.96
C LEU A 330 -14.21 -0.29 -7.54
N VAL A 331 -14.04 -1.15 -6.53
CA VAL A 331 -13.67 -0.72 -5.17
C VAL A 331 -12.35 0.05 -5.19
N GLY A 332 -11.47 -0.18 -6.16
CA GLY A 332 -10.26 0.62 -6.35
C GLY A 332 -10.52 2.13 -6.48
N LEU A 333 -11.61 2.53 -7.16
CA LEU A 333 -12.05 3.94 -7.19
C LEU A 333 -12.35 4.46 -5.78
N CYS A 334 -12.99 3.63 -4.95
CA CYS A 334 -13.40 4.02 -3.61
C CYS A 334 -12.21 4.14 -2.66
N THR A 335 -11.31 3.15 -2.66
CA THR A 335 -10.13 3.13 -1.80
C THR A 335 -9.13 4.24 -2.12
N SER A 336 -9.16 4.74 -3.34
CA SER A 336 -8.26 5.77 -3.86
C SER A 336 -8.13 7.02 -3.00
N VAL A 337 -9.25 7.53 -2.48
CA VAL A 337 -9.31 8.76 -1.67
C VAL A 337 -9.30 8.50 -0.16
N MET A 338 -9.41 7.23 0.25
CA MET A 338 -9.58 6.89 1.66
C MET A 338 -8.33 7.19 2.47
N TRP A 339 -7.13 6.83 1.99
CA TRP A 339 -5.87 7.09 2.69
C TRP A 339 -5.71 8.57 3.08
N GLY A 340 -5.74 9.45 2.08
CA GLY A 340 -5.56 10.89 2.31
C GLY A 340 -6.69 11.50 3.14
N GLY A 341 -7.93 11.07 2.90
CA GLY A 341 -9.09 11.56 3.64
C GLY A 341 -9.06 11.14 5.12
N ILE A 342 -8.72 9.88 5.43
CA ILE A 342 -8.59 9.39 6.81
C ILE A 342 -7.45 10.12 7.51
N PHE A 343 -6.27 10.23 6.88
CA PHE A 343 -5.12 10.93 7.43
C PHE A 343 -5.47 12.39 7.75
N ASN A 344 -6.04 13.10 6.78
CA ASN A 344 -6.40 14.52 6.95
C ASN A 344 -7.38 14.73 8.12
N MET A 345 -8.41 13.90 8.23
CA MET A 345 -9.35 13.97 9.35
C MET A 345 -8.72 13.58 10.68
N ALA A 346 -7.79 12.62 10.69
CA ALA A 346 -7.14 12.14 11.90
C ALA A 346 -6.20 13.19 12.49
N VAL A 347 -5.48 13.94 11.66
CA VAL A 347 -4.49 14.94 12.12
C VAL A 347 -5.10 16.34 12.32
N GLU A 348 -6.38 16.52 12.01
CA GLU A 348 -7.06 17.81 12.13
C GLU A 348 -6.94 18.39 13.55
N GLY A 349 -6.39 19.60 13.67
CA GLY A 349 -6.28 20.31 14.94
C GLY A 349 -5.29 19.75 15.96
N LEU A 350 -4.43 18.81 15.58
CA LEU A 350 -3.43 18.22 16.49
C LEU A 350 -2.24 19.16 16.76
N GLY A 351 -1.96 20.13 15.89
CA GLY A 351 -0.88 21.11 16.07
C GLY A 351 0.47 20.43 16.38
N LYS A 352 1.06 20.72 17.53
CA LYS A 352 2.36 20.17 17.97
C LYS A 352 2.42 18.64 18.05
N TYR A 353 1.30 17.96 18.10
CA TYR A 353 1.24 16.50 18.16
C TYR A 353 1.32 15.84 16.76
N THR A 354 1.24 16.60 15.67
CA THR A 354 1.11 16.06 14.31
C THR A 354 2.25 15.11 13.93
N ALA A 355 3.49 15.42 14.28
CA ALA A 355 4.65 14.57 13.94
C ALA A 355 4.56 13.19 14.61
N VAL A 356 4.30 13.16 15.93
CA VAL A 356 4.16 11.91 16.68
C VAL A 356 2.89 11.17 16.26
N ALA A 357 1.80 11.90 16.03
CA ALA A 357 0.55 11.33 15.53
C ALA A 357 0.72 10.65 14.17
N SER A 358 1.51 11.24 13.25
CA SER A 358 1.84 10.62 11.98
C SER A 358 2.58 9.28 12.17
N GLY A 359 3.52 9.21 13.11
CA GLY A 359 4.21 7.97 13.45
C GLY A 359 3.25 6.89 13.98
N ILE A 360 2.36 7.25 14.91
CA ILE A 360 1.34 6.33 15.43
C ILE A 360 0.40 5.89 14.29
N PHE A 361 -0.01 6.80 13.43
CA PHE A 361 -0.86 6.50 12.28
C PHE A 361 -0.17 5.49 11.35
N MET A 362 1.13 5.69 11.06
CA MET A 362 1.89 4.76 10.22
C MET A 362 2.10 3.39 10.89
N THR A 363 2.24 3.33 12.22
CA THR A 363 2.28 2.05 12.93
C THR A 363 1.05 1.20 12.62
N MET A 364 -0.12 1.82 12.50
CA MET A 364 -1.39 1.12 12.27
C MET A 364 -1.55 0.59 10.85
N VAL A 365 -0.67 0.94 9.91
CA VAL A 365 -0.60 0.33 8.56
C VAL A 365 -0.32 -1.19 8.64
N PHE A 366 0.25 -1.66 9.76
CA PHE A 366 0.35 -3.08 10.08
C PHE A 366 -1.01 -3.81 10.04
N GLY A 367 -2.12 -3.08 10.13
CA GLY A 367 -3.47 -3.59 9.92
C GLY A 367 -3.64 -4.41 8.64
N CYS A 368 -2.84 -4.13 7.60
CA CYS A 368 -2.79 -4.94 6.37
C CYS A 368 -2.52 -6.41 6.71
N ALA A 369 -1.44 -6.72 7.42
CA ALA A 369 -1.06 -8.08 7.74
C ALA A 369 -2.12 -8.79 8.61
N VAL A 370 -2.70 -8.07 9.57
CA VAL A 370 -3.72 -8.63 10.47
C VAL A 370 -5.03 -8.91 9.74
N MET A 371 -5.51 -7.94 8.95
CA MET A 371 -6.80 -8.09 8.26
C MET A 371 -6.73 -9.13 7.15
N LEU A 372 -5.59 -9.23 6.44
CA LEU A 372 -5.37 -10.30 5.46
C LEU A 372 -5.34 -11.67 6.13
N ALA A 373 -4.69 -11.81 7.29
CA ALA A 373 -4.68 -13.07 8.04
C ALA A 373 -6.10 -13.48 8.50
N ILE A 374 -6.90 -12.51 8.98
CA ILE A 374 -8.31 -12.78 9.34
C ILE A 374 -9.12 -13.18 8.12
N GLN A 375 -8.96 -12.49 7.00
CA GLN A 375 -9.66 -12.80 5.76
C GLN A 375 -9.25 -14.17 5.21
N ALA A 376 -7.94 -14.53 5.30
CA ALA A 376 -7.44 -15.85 4.96
C ALA A 376 -8.12 -16.95 5.78
N GLN A 377 -8.18 -16.76 7.09
CA GLN A 377 -8.80 -17.73 7.99
C GLN A 377 -10.29 -17.92 7.67
N VAL A 378 -11.00 -16.82 7.37
CA VAL A 378 -12.42 -16.91 6.96
C VAL A 378 -12.56 -17.64 5.62
N ALA A 379 -11.70 -17.32 4.63
CA ALA A 379 -11.72 -17.97 3.32
C ALA A 379 -11.43 -19.47 3.41
N GLU A 380 -10.50 -19.88 4.27
CA GLU A 380 -10.15 -21.28 4.50
C GLU A 380 -11.29 -22.06 5.20
N MET A 381 -11.97 -21.40 6.14
CA MET A 381 -13.10 -22.02 6.87
C MET A 381 -14.41 -22.06 6.07
N THR A 382 -14.54 -21.25 5.04
CA THR A 382 -15.77 -21.10 4.23
C THR A 382 -15.45 -21.13 2.74
N ASP A 383 -15.32 -19.95 2.13
CA ASP A 383 -14.95 -19.72 0.72
C ASP A 383 -14.46 -18.29 0.50
N TYR A 384 -13.91 -18.03 -0.69
CA TYR A 384 -13.36 -16.70 -1.02
C TYR A 384 -14.42 -15.59 -0.97
N MET A 385 -15.65 -15.85 -1.44
CA MET A 385 -16.71 -14.82 -1.48
C MET A 385 -17.21 -14.49 -0.08
N THR A 386 -17.39 -15.49 0.78
CA THR A 386 -17.78 -15.31 2.18
C THR A 386 -16.70 -14.52 2.96
N SER A 387 -15.41 -14.65 2.60
CA SER A 387 -14.35 -13.89 3.26
C SER A 387 -14.49 -12.38 3.13
N TYR A 388 -15.23 -11.89 2.13
CA TYR A 388 -15.47 -10.45 1.93
C TYR A 388 -16.36 -9.81 3.03
N TRP A 389 -16.98 -10.59 3.91
CA TRP A 389 -17.59 -10.04 5.12
C TRP A 389 -16.59 -9.29 6.00
N VAL A 390 -15.32 -9.68 5.97
CA VAL A 390 -14.23 -8.94 6.64
C VAL A 390 -14.08 -7.54 6.04
N VAL A 391 -14.11 -7.44 4.71
CA VAL A 391 -14.08 -6.16 3.99
C VAL A 391 -15.32 -5.32 4.28
N MET A 392 -16.50 -5.95 4.32
CA MET A 392 -17.76 -5.29 4.69
C MET A 392 -17.68 -4.66 6.09
N PHE A 393 -17.16 -5.39 7.07
CA PHE A 393 -16.94 -4.88 8.42
C PHE A 393 -16.00 -3.66 8.41
N CYS A 394 -14.88 -3.75 7.69
CA CYS A 394 -13.94 -2.64 7.56
C CYS A 394 -14.61 -1.40 6.95
N ALA A 395 -15.34 -1.56 5.85
CA ALA A 395 -16.03 -0.46 5.17
C ALA A 395 -17.13 0.17 6.04
N ALA A 396 -17.88 -0.65 6.80
CA ALA A 396 -18.87 -0.16 7.76
C ALA A 396 -18.22 0.69 8.87
N TYR A 397 -17.05 0.28 9.38
CA TYR A 397 -16.30 1.09 10.33
C TYR A 397 -15.84 2.42 9.73
N LEU A 398 -15.36 2.44 8.48
CA LEU A 398 -14.96 3.67 7.81
C LEU A 398 -16.14 4.64 7.65
N LEU A 399 -17.32 4.13 7.33
CA LEU A 399 -18.56 4.92 7.30
C LEU A 399 -18.88 5.52 8.67
N PHE A 400 -18.82 4.70 9.73
CA PHE A 400 -18.97 5.17 11.11
C PHE A 400 -17.95 6.26 11.46
N TYR A 401 -16.67 6.05 11.11
CA TYR A 401 -15.63 7.03 11.35
C TYR A 401 -15.90 8.33 10.63
N ALA A 402 -16.27 8.31 9.37
CA ALA A 402 -16.57 9.50 8.59
C ALA A 402 -17.76 10.29 9.18
N LEU A 403 -18.85 9.62 9.54
CA LEU A 403 -20.07 10.25 10.01
C LEU A 403 -19.98 10.79 11.45
N ILE A 404 -19.35 10.02 12.33
CA ILE A 404 -19.39 10.24 13.79
C ILE A 404 -17.99 10.37 14.40
N GLY A 405 -17.08 9.45 14.07
CA GLY A 405 -15.81 9.31 14.74
C GLY A 405 -14.81 10.43 14.44
N SER A 406 -14.85 10.98 13.23
CA SER A 406 -13.93 12.01 12.76
C SER A 406 -14.24 13.43 13.24
N LYS A 407 -15.36 13.64 13.94
CA LYS A 407 -15.70 14.96 14.45
C LYS A 407 -14.73 15.35 15.57
N PRO A 408 -13.98 16.48 15.47
CA PRO A 408 -13.17 16.96 16.56
C PRO A 408 -14.05 17.17 17.79
N ALA A 409 -13.60 16.71 18.96
CA ALA A 409 -14.29 17.04 20.20
C ALA A 409 -14.29 18.57 20.35
N LYS A 410 -15.45 19.16 20.53
CA LYS A 410 -15.51 20.58 20.95
C LYS A 410 -14.68 20.70 22.24
N LYS A 411 -13.66 21.56 22.19
CA LYS A 411 -12.92 21.95 23.39
C LYS A 411 -13.83 22.58 24.40
#